data_350c17d5e09b2fc4a6465bcd0127aa45
#
_entry.id   350c17d5e09b2fc4a6465bcd0127aa45
#
_cell.length_a   1.000
_cell.length_b   1.000
_cell.length_c   1.000
_cell.angle_alpha   90.00
_cell.angle_beta   90.00
_cell.angle_gamma   90.00
#
_symmetry.space_group_name_H-M   'P 1'
#
loop_
_entity.id
_entity.type
_entity.pdbx_description
1 polymer ?
#
loop_
_entity_poly.entity_id
_entity_poly.type
_entity_poly.pdbx_seq_one_letter_code
_entity_poly.pdbx_strand_id
1 'polypeptide(L)'
;MFFSLTLRQIRKEMIKNIIFDYGGVLLDWNPHYLYDPYFGDAEKAEWFLTNICTYEWNAQHDNGKPIAEGTAELIAEHPEWKKEIEMYYGEFMKMMGGQIPDMEEYVKQLKEKGFHVFGLSNWSVETFALVRPVYPVLNLIEDMVISGVEHVMKPDPRIFELALQRFGIKAEETVFIDDNPKNVAAANALGITGIFFEGKEKLEERLNELSIIK
;
A
#
# COMPACT_ATOMS: atom_id res chain seq x y z
N MET A 1 18.97 -38.47 -18.67
CA MET A 1 17.61 -38.05 -19.02
C MET A 1 17.41 -36.65 -18.39
N PHE A 2 17.68 -35.60 -19.18
CA PHE A 2 17.51 -34.21 -18.71
C PHE A 2 16.01 -33.86 -18.81
N PHE A 3 15.32 -33.72 -17.68
CA PHE A 3 13.99 -33.14 -17.68
C PHE A 3 14.11 -31.65 -18.03
N SER A 4 13.70 -31.28 -19.22
CA SER A 4 13.52 -29.86 -19.57
C SER A 4 12.34 -29.33 -18.78
N LEU A 5 12.62 -28.48 -17.78
CA LEU A 5 11.58 -27.73 -17.08
C LEU A 5 10.89 -26.80 -18.08
N THR A 6 9.56 -26.73 -18.03
CA THR A 6 8.80 -25.76 -18.80
C THR A 6 9.05 -24.35 -18.24
N LEU A 7 8.91 -23.29 -19.08
CA LEU A 7 8.98 -21.88 -18.63
C LEU A 7 8.09 -21.63 -17.40
N ARG A 8 6.95 -22.31 -17.30
CA ARG A 8 6.01 -22.26 -16.18
C ARG A 8 6.58 -22.87 -14.90
N GLN A 9 7.32 -23.98 -15.00
CA GLN A 9 7.99 -24.62 -13.85
C GLN A 9 9.19 -23.79 -13.36
N ILE A 10 9.97 -23.23 -14.32
CA ILE A 10 11.10 -22.34 -14.01
C ILE A 10 10.61 -21.11 -13.22
N ARG A 11 9.49 -20.48 -13.63
CA ARG A 11 8.95 -19.30 -12.97
C ARG A 11 8.47 -19.60 -11.55
N LYS A 12 7.85 -20.78 -11.33
CA LYS A 12 7.42 -21.21 -9.99
C LYS A 12 8.58 -21.44 -9.02
N GLU A 13 9.70 -22.01 -9.53
CA GLU A 13 10.90 -22.24 -8.72
C GLU A 13 11.68 -20.94 -8.45
N MET A 14 11.40 -19.86 -9.23
CA MET A 14 12.08 -18.58 -9.10
C MET A 14 11.45 -17.66 -8.07
N ILE A 15 10.10 -17.54 -8.02
CA ILE A 15 9.44 -16.60 -7.11
C ILE A 15 9.48 -17.11 -5.67
N LYS A 16 10.06 -16.32 -4.79
CA LYS A 16 10.22 -16.61 -3.35
C LYS A 16 9.67 -15.51 -2.46
N ASN A 17 9.52 -14.29 -3.01
CA ASN A 17 9.22 -13.10 -2.26
C ASN A 17 7.94 -12.44 -2.76
N ILE A 18 7.13 -11.95 -1.83
CA ILE A 18 5.92 -11.20 -2.12
C ILE A 18 5.97 -9.90 -1.34
N ILE A 19 5.87 -8.79 -2.05
CA ILE A 19 5.76 -7.46 -1.47
C ILE A 19 4.32 -6.99 -1.64
N PHE A 20 3.67 -6.62 -0.53
CA PHE A 20 2.33 -6.04 -0.52
C PHE A 20 2.37 -4.53 -0.32
N ASP A 21 1.54 -3.79 -1.06
CA ASP A 21 1.05 -2.50 -0.57
C ASP A 21 0.10 -2.70 0.62
N TYR A 22 -0.19 -1.63 1.33
CA TYR A 22 -1.08 -1.67 2.49
C TYR A 22 -2.45 -1.08 2.19
N GLY A 23 -2.52 0.21 1.85
CA GLY A 23 -3.77 0.87 1.51
C GLY A 23 -4.41 0.26 0.27
N GLY A 24 -5.70 -0.08 0.32
CA GLY A 24 -6.41 -0.72 -0.79
C GLY A 24 -6.07 -2.20 -1.04
N VAL A 25 -5.03 -2.75 -0.37
CA VAL A 25 -4.59 -4.16 -0.53
C VAL A 25 -4.72 -4.98 0.75
N LEU A 26 -4.12 -4.54 1.84
CA LEU A 26 -4.22 -5.20 3.15
C LEU A 26 -5.16 -4.47 4.10
N LEU A 27 -5.24 -3.14 3.97
CA LEU A 27 -6.03 -2.27 4.82
C LEU A 27 -6.99 -1.43 3.98
N ASP A 28 -8.21 -1.33 4.41
CA ASP A 28 -9.22 -0.45 3.83
C ASP A 28 -9.06 0.95 4.45
N TRP A 29 -8.59 1.90 3.62
CA TRP A 29 -8.47 3.31 3.98
C TRP A 29 -9.27 4.16 2.99
N ASN A 30 -10.19 4.96 3.53
CA ASN A 30 -11.02 5.82 2.71
C ASN A 30 -11.44 7.07 3.51
N PRO A 31 -11.04 8.29 3.12
CA PRO A 31 -11.43 9.53 3.81
C PRO A 31 -12.94 9.79 3.79
N HIS A 32 -13.70 9.19 2.88
CA HIS A 32 -15.16 9.26 2.87
C HIS A 32 -15.81 8.66 4.12
N TYR A 33 -15.17 7.70 4.79
CA TYR A 33 -15.68 7.15 6.05
C TYR A 33 -15.76 8.20 7.16
N LEU A 34 -14.92 9.22 7.12
CA LEU A 34 -14.96 10.35 8.03
C LEU A 34 -15.89 11.45 7.51
N TYR A 35 -15.74 11.85 6.23
CA TYR A 35 -16.36 13.10 5.75
C TYR A 35 -17.79 12.94 5.25
N ASP A 36 -18.21 11.79 4.71
CA ASP A 36 -19.59 11.58 4.29
C ASP A 36 -20.57 11.71 5.48
N PRO A 37 -20.36 11.01 6.62
CA PRO A 37 -21.23 11.19 7.78
C PRO A 37 -21.08 12.59 8.45
N TYR A 38 -19.88 13.20 8.38
CA TYR A 38 -19.66 14.53 8.93
C TYR A 38 -20.45 15.61 8.20
N PHE A 39 -20.40 15.63 6.88
CA PHE A 39 -21.14 16.61 6.07
C PHE A 39 -22.63 16.23 5.91
N GLY A 40 -23.00 14.94 6.05
CA GLY A 40 -24.32 14.42 5.71
C GLY A 40 -24.64 14.54 4.20
N ASP A 41 -23.61 14.76 3.38
CA ASP A 41 -23.70 15.02 1.95
C ASP A 41 -22.40 14.51 1.28
N ALA A 42 -22.51 13.44 0.51
CA ALA A 42 -21.38 12.80 -0.15
C ALA A 42 -20.79 13.68 -1.27
N GLU A 43 -21.59 14.49 -1.96
CA GLU A 43 -21.09 15.39 -3.00
C GLU A 43 -20.23 16.50 -2.37
N LYS A 44 -20.63 17.01 -1.21
CA LYS A 44 -19.84 17.98 -0.45
C LYS A 44 -18.55 17.36 0.10
N ALA A 45 -18.59 16.13 0.58
CA ALA A 45 -17.41 15.40 1.03
C ALA A 45 -16.41 15.20 -0.11
N GLU A 46 -16.88 14.73 -1.27
CA GLU A 46 -16.07 14.57 -2.48
C GLU A 46 -15.46 15.90 -2.91
N TRP A 47 -16.26 16.99 -2.93
CA TRP A 47 -15.76 18.32 -3.27
C TRP A 47 -14.64 18.75 -2.31
N PHE A 48 -14.82 18.56 -1.00
CA PHE A 48 -13.83 18.91 0.02
C PHE A 48 -12.53 18.12 -0.16
N LEU A 49 -12.63 16.81 -0.40
CA LEU A 49 -11.49 15.92 -0.60
C LEU A 49 -10.76 16.16 -1.93
N THR A 50 -11.47 16.71 -2.92
CA THR A 50 -10.88 17.04 -4.24
C THR A 50 -10.27 18.44 -4.29
N ASN A 51 -10.78 19.39 -3.48
CA ASN A 51 -10.40 20.80 -3.61
C ASN A 51 -9.65 21.34 -2.39
N ILE A 52 -9.78 20.74 -1.21
CA ILE A 52 -9.15 21.20 0.03
C ILE A 52 -8.14 20.14 0.51
N CYS A 53 -8.58 19.05 1.12
CA CYS A 53 -7.71 17.98 1.59
C CYS A 53 -7.41 16.99 0.45
N THR A 54 -6.73 17.47 -0.59
CA THR A 54 -6.50 16.71 -1.83
C THR A 54 -5.54 15.54 -1.63
N TYR A 55 -5.57 14.62 -2.60
CA TYR A 55 -4.59 13.53 -2.66
C TYR A 55 -3.15 14.08 -2.69
N GLU A 56 -2.90 15.14 -3.46
CA GLU A 56 -1.57 15.75 -3.58
C GLU A 56 -1.10 16.38 -2.27
N TRP A 57 -2.01 16.94 -1.48
CA TRP A 57 -1.70 17.43 -0.15
C TRP A 57 -1.36 16.27 0.79
N ASN A 58 -2.17 15.22 0.83
CA ASN A 58 -1.88 14.01 1.63
C ASN A 58 -0.54 13.38 1.23
N ALA A 59 -0.26 13.29 -0.07
CA ALA A 59 0.97 12.70 -0.60
C ALA A 59 2.26 13.41 -0.12
N GLN A 60 2.20 14.70 0.24
CA GLN A 60 3.35 15.39 0.85
C GLN A 60 3.72 14.77 2.19
N HIS A 61 2.71 14.37 2.99
CA HIS A 61 2.92 13.71 4.29
C HIS A 61 3.40 12.28 4.12
N ASP A 62 2.87 11.57 3.11
CA ASP A 62 3.35 10.25 2.73
C ASP A 62 4.80 10.28 2.19
N ASN A 63 5.27 11.45 1.76
CA ASN A 63 6.66 11.70 1.40
C ASN A 63 7.51 12.27 2.56
N GLY A 64 6.97 12.30 3.76
CA GLY A 64 7.69 12.65 4.98
C GLY A 64 7.58 14.10 5.45
N LYS A 65 6.69 14.93 4.84
CA LYS A 65 6.38 16.25 5.39
C LYS A 65 5.67 16.09 6.74
N PRO A 66 6.08 16.80 7.80
CA PRO A 66 5.37 16.77 9.09
C PRO A 66 3.89 17.14 8.95
N ILE A 67 3.00 16.36 9.57
CA ILE A 67 1.55 16.59 9.51
C ILE A 67 1.19 17.98 10.05
N ALA A 68 1.79 18.38 11.17
CA ALA A 68 1.53 19.68 11.78
C ALA A 68 1.88 20.85 10.84
N GLU A 69 2.97 20.72 10.06
CA GLU A 69 3.41 21.74 9.09
C GLU A 69 2.43 21.85 7.93
N GLY A 70 2.13 20.74 7.24
CA GLY A 70 1.23 20.76 6.09
C GLY A 70 -0.21 21.10 6.47
N THR A 71 -0.66 20.71 7.67
CA THR A 71 -1.97 21.12 8.21
C THR A 71 -2.03 22.64 8.44
N ALA A 72 -0.98 23.24 9.04
CA ALA A 72 -0.94 24.69 9.27
C ALA A 72 -0.89 25.47 7.97
N GLU A 73 -0.13 25.04 6.96
CA GLU A 73 -0.08 25.65 5.64
C GLU A 73 -1.46 25.62 4.96
N LEU A 74 -2.12 24.46 4.95
CA LEU A 74 -3.43 24.32 4.32
C LEU A 74 -4.50 25.17 5.03
N ILE A 75 -4.44 25.28 6.36
CA ILE A 75 -5.33 26.18 7.11
C ILE A 75 -5.08 27.65 6.75
N ALA A 76 -3.82 28.05 6.52
CA ALA A 76 -3.50 29.42 6.11
C ALA A 76 -4.07 29.76 4.72
N GLU A 77 -4.13 28.79 3.82
CA GLU A 77 -4.73 28.92 2.48
C GLU A 77 -6.26 28.89 2.53
N HIS A 78 -6.84 28.09 3.45
CA HIS A 78 -8.29 27.85 3.57
C HIS A 78 -8.78 28.00 5.02
N PRO A 79 -8.70 29.22 5.60
CA PRO A 79 -9.01 29.42 7.02
C PRO A 79 -10.48 29.11 7.38
N GLU A 80 -11.39 29.19 6.42
CA GLU A 80 -12.81 28.84 6.56
C GLU A 80 -13.04 27.34 6.78
N TRP A 81 -12.08 26.50 6.39
CA TRP A 81 -12.12 25.03 6.53
C TRP A 81 -11.23 24.51 7.65
N LYS A 82 -10.75 25.39 8.54
CA LYS A 82 -9.78 25.03 9.60
C LYS A 82 -10.18 23.78 10.36
N LYS A 83 -11.43 23.70 10.81
CA LYS A 83 -11.92 22.58 11.62
C LYS A 83 -11.87 21.27 10.83
N GLU A 84 -12.35 21.29 9.60
CA GLU A 84 -12.40 20.12 8.73
C GLU A 84 -11.00 19.65 8.33
N ILE A 85 -10.07 20.58 8.08
CA ILE A 85 -8.65 20.25 7.80
C ILE A 85 -8.00 19.60 9.04
N GLU A 86 -8.21 20.15 10.24
CA GLU A 86 -7.68 19.57 11.49
C GLU A 86 -8.24 18.16 11.75
N MET A 87 -9.47 17.87 11.34
CA MET A 87 -10.09 16.56 11.49
C MET A 87 -9.39 15.46 10.66
N TYR A 88 -8.80 15.79 9.52
CA TYR A 88 -8.21 14.79 8.62
C TYR A 88 -7.21 13.89 9.34
N TYR A 89 -6.26 14.49 10.03
CA TYR A 89 -5.28 13.72 10.82
C TYR A 89 -5.69 13.55 12.28
N GLY A 90 -6.44 14.50 12.84
CA GLY A 90 -6.94 14.41 14.23
C GLY A 90 -7.89 13.23 14.44
N GLU A 91 -8.63 12.84 13.43
CA GLU A 91 -9.56 11.71 13.45
C GLU A 91 -9.21 10.61 12.43
N PHE A 92 -7.92 10.49 12.08
CA PHE A 92 -7.41 9.60 11.02
C PHE A 92 -7.96 8.17 11.10
N MET A 93 -8.04 7.62 12.32
CA MET A 93 -8.51 6.25 12.51
C MET A 93 -9.99 6.03 12.10
N LYS A 94 -10.79 7.09 11.97
CA LYS A 94 -12.16 6.99 11.44
C LYS A 94 -12.19 6.79 9.92
N MET A 95 -11.08 7.08 9.23
CA MET A 95 -10.93 6.83 7.80
C MET A 95 -10.49 5.38 7.50
N MET A 96 -10.24 4.57 8.56
CA MET A 96 -9.87 3.16 8.43
C MET A 96 -11.11 2.28 8.48
N GLY A 97 -11.42 1.59 7.37
CA GLY A 97 -12.50 0.61 7.29
C GLY A 97 -12.17 -0.75 7.90
N GLY A 98 -10.89 -0.99 8.19
CA GLY A 98 -10.41 -2.26 8.75
C GLY A 98 -9.37 -2.95 7.88
N GLN A 99 -9.19 -4.25 8.11
CA GLN A 99 -8.42 -5.11 7.19
C GLN A 99 -9.28 -5.48 5.99
N ILE A 100 -8.66 -5.53 4.80
CA ILE A 100 -9.33 -6.09 3.62
C ILE A 100 -9.70 -7.56 3.94
N PRO A 101 -10.97 -7.96 3.70
CA PRO A 101 -11.45 -9.31 4.04
C PRO A 101 -10.55 -10.42 3.51
N ASP A 102 -10.34 -11.45 4.32
CA ASP A 102 -9.58 -12.65 4.02
C ASP A 102 -8.07 -12.46 3.74
N MET A 103 -7.57 -11.22 3.65
CA MET A 103 -6.16 -10.98 3.32
C MET A 103 -5.20 -11.38 4.44
N GLU A 104 -5.58 -11.25 5.71
CA GLU A 104 -4.75 -11.73 6.82
C GLU A 104 -4.52 -13.24 6.74
N GLU A 105 -5.59 -14.00 6.53
CA GLU A 105 -5.51 -15.45 6.38
C GLU A 105 -4.74 -15.84 5.11
N TYR A 106 -4.95 -15.09 4.03
CA TYR A 106 -4.23 -15.35 2.78
C TYR A 106 -2.73 -15.11 2.90
N VAL A 107 -2.31 -14.06 3.59
CA VAL A 107 -0.88 -13.81 3.89
C VAL A 107 -0.29 -14.95 4.73
N LYS A 108 -1.02 -15.47 5.74
CA LYS A 108 -0.58 -16.65 6.50
C LYS A 108 -0.36 -17.86 5.61
N GLN A 109 -1.31 -18.16 4.73
CA GLN A 109 -1.21 -19.27 3.78
C GLN A 109 -0.03 -19.13 2.82
N LEU A 110 0.28 -17.93 2.35
CA LEU A 110 1.46 -17.67 1.52
C LEU A 110 2.76 -17.95 2.29
N LYS A 111 2.84 -17.53 3.55
CA LYS A 111 4.00 -17.82 4.42
C LYS A 111 4.13 -19.31 4.70
N GLU A 112 3.05 -20.03 4.93
CA GLU A 112 3.03 -21.49 5.12
C GLU A 112 3.49 -22.24 3.85
N LYS A 113 3.25 -21.67 2.67
CA LYS A 113 3.78 -22.18 1.40
C LYS A 113 5.27 -21.87 1.19
N GLY A 114 5.90 -21.15 2.11
CA GLY A 114 7.33 -20.83 2.11
C GLY A 114 7.71 -19.51 1.44
N PHE A 115 6.74 -18.64 1.15
CA PHE A 115 7.06 -17.30 0.65
C PHE A 115 7.50 -16.37 1.78
N HIS A 116 8.51 -15.55 1.49
CA HIS A 116 8.85 -14.38 2.29
C HIS A 116 7.88 -13.24 1.97
N VAL A 117 7.36 -12.58 2.99
CA VAL A 117 6.34 -11.53 2.82
C VAL A 117 6.84 -10.22 3.39
N PHE A 118 6.86 -9.19 2.54
CA PHE A 118 7.34 -7.85 2.83
C PHE A 118 6.25 -6.81 2.55
N GLY A 119 6.48 -5.57 3.02
CA GLY A 119 5.60 -4.45 2.79
C GLY A 119 6.31 -3.28 2.09
N LEU A 120 5.60 -2.60 1.19
CA LEU A 120 6.06 -1.37 0.53
C LEU A 120 4.87 -0.43 0.34
N SER A 121 4.75 0.59 1.19
CA SER A 121 3.59 1.47 1.17
C SER A 121 3.95 2.95 1.18
N ASN A 122 3.15 3.72 0.42
CA ASN A 122 3.13 5.17 0.56
C ASN A 122 2.26 5.50 1.77
N TRP A 123 2.92 5.96 2.86
CA TRP A 123 2.23 6.27 4.12
C TRP A 123 3.06 7.21 4.97
N SER A 124 2.40 8.16 5.65
CA SER A 124 3.10 9.04 6.59
C SER A 124 3.58 8.28 7.83
N VAL A 125 4.72 8.67 8.37
CA VAL A 125 5.30 8.04 9.58
C VAL A 125 4.33 8.15 10.76
N GLU A 126 3.70 9.33 10.90
CA GLU A 126 2.87 9.66 12.06
C GLU A 126 1.58 8.81 12.08
N THR A 127 0.87 8.72 10.95
CA THR A 127 -0.36 7.92 10.88
C THR A 127 -0.08 6.42 10.81
N PHE A 128 1.03 5.99 10.21
CA PHE A 128 1.43 4.59 10.23
C PHE A 128 1.70 4.09 11.66
N ALA A 129 2.29 4.94 12.51
CA ALA A 129 2.49 4.61 13.93
C ALA A 129 1.17 4.37 14.69
N LEU A 130 0.06 5.01 14.28
CA LEU A 130 -1.27 4.76 14.85
C LEU A 130 -1.89 3.46 14.33
N VAL A 131 -1.68 3.15 13.06
CA VAL A 131 -2.30 2.03 12.35
C VAL A 131 -1.63 0.69 12.68
N ARG A 132 -0.29 0.68 12.71
CA ARG A 132 0.51 -0.55 12.85
C ARG A 132 0.12 -1.43 14.06
N PRO A 133 -0.10 -0.89 15.28
CA PRO A 133 -0.46 -1.72 16.44
C PRO A 133 -1.90 -2.26 16.41
N VAL A 134 -2.75 -1.73 15.53
CA VAL A 134 -4.19 -2.05 15.50
C VAL A 134 -4.49 -3.23 14.59
N TYR A 135 -3.76 -3.38 13.48
CA TYR A 135 -4.08 -4.38 12.46
C TYR A 135 -3.11 -5.56 12.46
N PRO A 136 -3.57 -6.77 12.89
CA PRO A 136 -2.72 -7.97 13.03
C PRO A 136 -2.03 -8.41 11.74
N VAL A 137 -2.62 -8.16 10.55
CA VAL A 137 -2.00 -8.52 9.27
C VAL A 137 -0.61 -7.91 9.11
N LEU A 138 -0.37 -6.72 9.67
CA LEU A 138 0.94 -6.06 9.62
C LEU A 138 2.03 -6.75 10.45
N ASN A 139 1.64 -7.61 11.42
CA ASN A 139 2.56 -8.43 12.21
C ASN A 139 3.06 -9.65 11.43
N LEU A 140 2.42 -9.99 10.32
CA LEU A 140 2.83 -11.10 9.44
C LEU A 140 3.95 -10.69 8.48
N ILE A 141 4.15 -9.39 8.30
CA ILE A 141 5.15 -8.79 7.41
C ILE A 141 6.54 -8.88 8.05
N GLU A 142 7.51 -9.43 7.33
CA GLU A 142 8.86 -9.70 7.84
C GLU A 142 9.69 -8.42 7.96
N ASP A 143 9.62 -7.56 6.95
CA ASP A 143 10.22 -6.22 6.93
C ASP A 143 9.42 -5.31 6.00
N MET A 144 9.58 -3.99 6.15
CA MET A 144 8.77 -3.02 5.42
C MET A 144 9.53 -1.76 5.05
N VAL A 145 9.11 -1.16 3.95
CA VAL A 145 9.51 0.19 3.52
C VAL A 145 8.29 1.08 3.53
N ILE A 146 8.37 2.18 4.30
CA ILE A 146 7.33 3.21 4.41
C ILE A 146 7.89 4.50 3.83
N SER A 147 7.22 5.04 2.83
CA SER A 147 7.70 6.20 2.06
C SER A 147 8.00 7.43 2.93
N GLY A 148 7.20 7.68 3.96
CA GLY A 148 7.41 8.80 4.88
C GLY A 148 8.70 8.72 5.68
N VAL A 149 9.28 7.51 5.85
CA VAL A 149 10.60 7.30 6.47
C VAL A 149 11.71 7.56 5.45
N GLU A 150 11.51 7.14 4.20
CA GLU A 150 12.52 7.13 3.15
C GLU A 150 12.54 8.42 2.32
N HIS A 151 11.52 9.28 2.46
CA HIS A 151 11.34 10.52 1.68
C HIS A 151 11.33 10.29 0.16
N VAL A 152 10.85 9.13 -0.26
CA VAL A 152 10.64 8.74 -1.65
C VAL A 152 9.41 7.85 -1.73
N MET A 153 8.56 8.05 -2.74
CA MET A 153 7.27 7.37 -2.87
C MET A 153 7.18 6.55 -4.16
N LYS A 154 6.37 5.48 -4.16
CA LYS A 154 5.88 4.86 -5.38
C LYS A 154 5.13 5.93 -6.21
N PRO A 155 5.27 5.96 -7.55
CA PRO A 155 5.95 5.00 -8.43
C PRO A 155 7.44 5.32 -8.73
N ASP A 156 8.14 6.14 -7.95
CA ASP A 156 9.56 6.42 -8.18
C ASP A 156 10.36 5.10 -8.07
N PRO A 157 11.19 4.75 -9.08
CA PRO A 157 11.95 3.50 -9.08
C PRO A 157 12.88 3.35 -7.87
N ARG A 158 13.36 4.45 -7.30
CA ARG A 158 14.29 4.44 -6.16
C ARG A 158 13.69 3.76 -4.92
N ILE A 159 12.38 3.84 -4.69
CA ILE A 159 11.77 3.18 -3.53
C ILE A 159 11.73 1.66 -3.69
N PHE A 160 11.55 1.17 -4.91
CA PHE A 160 11.59 -0.27 -5.21
C PHE A 160 13.03 -0.81 -5.10
N GLU A 161 14.02 -0.09 -5.62
CA GLU A 161 15.43 -0.43 -5.48
C GLU A 161 15.86 -0.49 -4.01
N LEU A 162 15.41 0.50 -3.22
CA LEU A 162 15.63 0.53 -1.77
C LEU A 162 14.98 -0.67 -1.08
N ALA A 163 13.73 -1.01 -1.44
CA ALA A 163 13.03 -2.17 -0.89
C ALA A 163 13.78 -3.47 -1.20
N LEU A 164 14.17 -3.69 -2.47
CA LEU A 164 14.95 -4.87 -2.86
C LEU A 164 16.27 -4.97 -2.09
N GLN A 165 16.98 -3.85 -1.93
CA GLN A 165 18.24 -3.79 -1.18
C GLN A 165 18.00 -4.08 0.31
N ARG A 166 17.03 -3.45 0.95
CA ARG A 166 16.72 -3.61 2.39
C ARG A 166 16.33 -5.04 2.70
N PHE A 167 15.47 -5.65 1.88
CA PHE A 167 15.01 -7.01 2.10
C PHE A 167 16.04 -8.07 1.66
N GLY A 168 17.09 -7.68 0.94
CA GLY A 168 18.11 -8.60 0.44
C GLY A 168 17.58 -9.56 -0.64
N ILE A 169 16.61 -9.12 -1.45
CA ILE A 169 15.91 -9.92 -2.44
C ILE A 169 16.17 -9.43 -3.86
N LYS A 170 15.88 -10.29 -4.84
CA LYS A 170 16.07 -9.99 -6.27
C LYS A 170 14.75 -9.71 -6.95
N ALA A 171 14.74 -8.76 -7.89
CA ALA A 171 13.56 -8.38 -8.66
C ALA A 171 12.89 -9.57 -9.35
N GLU A 172 13.67 -10.41 -10.03
CA GLU A 172 13.18 -11.58 -10.77
C GLU A 172 12.62 -12.69 -9.88
N GLU A 173 12.92 -12.67 -8.59
CA GLU A 173 12.39 -13.62 -7.58
C GLU A 173 11.20 -13.04 -6.79
N THR A 174 10.68 -11.87 -7.19
CA THR A 174 9.74 -11.07 -6.39
C THR A 174 8.46 -10.76 -7.16
N VAL A 175 7.34 -10.89 -6.45
CA VAL A 175 6.02 -10.36 -6.85
C VAL A 175 5.75 -9.08 -6.03
N PHE A 176 5.19 -8.08 -6.67
CA PHE A 176 4.68 -6.86 -6.03
C PHE A 176 3.18 -6.73 -6.30
N ILE A 177 2.39 -6.53 -5.25
CA ILE A 177 0.92 -6.47 -5.30
C ILE A 177 0.48 -5.08 -4.84
N ASP A 178 -0.24 -4.36 -5.70
CA ASP A 178 -0.61 -2.95 -5.46
C ASP A 178 -1.91 -2.64 -6.25
N ASP A 179 -2.77 -1.80 -5.71
CA ASP A 179 -4.04 -1.37 -6.31
C ASP A 179 -3.89 -0.16 -7.26
N ASN A 180 -2.67 0.37 -7.40
CA ASN A 180 -2.37 1.46 -8.32
C ASN A 180 -1.61 0.96 -9.56
N PRO A 181 -2.18 1.05 -10.76
CA PRO A 181 -1.54 0.55 -11.98
C PRO A 181 -0.21 1.25 -12.31
N LYS A 182 0.01 2.49 -11.84
CA LYS A 182 1.29 3.21 -12.02
C LYS A 182 2.41 2.56 -11.22
N ASN A 183 2.10 2.13 -9.98
CA ASN A 183 3.06 1.44 -9.12
C ASN A 183 3.41 0.06 -9.68
N VAL A 184 2.39 -0.68 -10.16
CA VAL A 184 2.56 -1.96 -10.82
C VAL A 184 3.44 -1.84 -12.07
N ALA A 185 3.22 -0.81 -12.88
CA ALA A 185 4.02 -0.55 -14.08
C ALA A 185 5.48 -0.23 -13.73
N ALA A 186 5.72 0.58 -12.67
CA ALA A 186 7.07 0.90 -12.20
C ALA A 186 7.82 -0.34 -11.70
N ALA A 187 7.16 -1.20 -10.92
CA ALA A 187 7.72 -2.47 -10.47
C ALA A 187 8.11 -3.38 -11.65
N ASN A 188 7.22 -3.50 -12.64
CA ASN A 188 7.48 -4.29 -13.85
C ASN A 188 8.69 -3.77 -14.64
N ALA A 189 8.88 -2.45 -14.71
CA ALA A 189 10.01 -1.83 -15.39
C ALA A 189 11.37 -2.21 -14.75
N LEU A 190 11.38 -2.58 -13.47
CA LEU A 190 12.55 -3.03 -12.72
C LEU A 190 12.72 -4.56 -12.70
N GLY A 191 11.87 -5.31 -13.42
CA GLY A 191 11.91 -6.76 -13.47
C GLY A 191 11.21 -7.47 -12.31
N ILE A 192 10.53 -6.74 -11.43
CA ILE A 192 9.62 -7.31 -10.42
C ILE A 192 8.32 -7.74 -11.12
N THR A 193 7.75 -8.87 -10.75
CA THR A 193 6.44 -9.28 -11.30
C THR A 193 5.32 -8.49 -10.61
N GLY A 194 4.88 -7.38 -11.20
CA GLY A 194 3.79 -6.57 -10.68
C GLY A 194 2.42 -7.19 -10.93
N ILE A 195 1.58 -7.23 -9.92
CA ILE A 195 0.18 -7.69 -9.98
C ILE A 195 -0.73 -6.56 -9.52
N PHE A 196 -1.66 -6.17 -10.38
CA PHE A 196 -2.71 -5.22 -10.02
C PHE A 196 -3.74 -5.92 -9.13
N PHE A 197 -3.99 -5.34 -7.96
CA PHE A 197 -4.92 -5.89 -6.98
C PHE A 197 -6.34 -5.44 -7.26
N GLU A 198 -7.24 -6.39 -7.39
CA GLU A 198 -8.69 -6.17 -7.57
C GLU A 198 -9.51 -7.06 -6.60
N GLY A 199 -8.89 -7.42 -5.47
CA GLY A 199 -9.47 -8.33 -4.49
C GLY A 199 -8.74 -9.68 -4.42
N LYS A 200 -8.97 -10.40 -3.32
CA LYS A 200 -8.27 -11.65 -2.98
C LYS A 200 -8.45 -12.73 -4.05
N GLU A 201 -9.68 -12.93 -4.53
CA GLU A 201 -10.01 -13.97 -5.52
C GLU A 201 -9.22 -13.78 -6.82
N LYS A 202 -9.21 -12.55 -7.37
CA LYS A 202 -8.46 -12.24 -8.59
C LYS A 202 -6.95 -12.33 -8.38
N LEU A 203 -6.46 -11.95 -7.20
CA LEU A 203 -5.06 -12.13 -6.84
C LEU A 203 -4.68 -13.61 -6.86
N GLU A 204 -5.48 -14.47 -6.24
CA GLU A 204 -5.26 -15.91 -6.20
C GLU A 204 -5.28 -16.53 -7.60
N GLU A 205 -6.27 -16.16 -8.42
CA GLU A 205 -6.32 -16.56 -9.83
C GLU A 205 -5.05 -16.15 -10.58
N ARG A 206 -4.60 -14.91 -10.39
CA ARG A 206 -3.41 -14.40 -11.07
C ARG A 206 -2.13 -15.09 -10.64
N LEU A 207 -1.96 -15.37 -9.34
CA LEU A 207 -0.83 -16.13 -8.84
C LEU A 207 -0.83 -17.58 -9.34
N ASN A 208 -2.01 -18.21 -9.49
CA ASN A 208 -2.16 -19.53 -10.08
C ASN A 208 -1.81 -19.52 -11.58
N GLU A 209 -2.32 -18.56 -12.37
CA GLU A 209 -1.99 -18.39 -13.79
C GLU A 209 -0.48 -18.27 -14.01
N LEU A 210 0.17 -17.49 -13.18
CA LEU A 210 1.62 -17.30 -13.20
C LEU A 210 2.37 -18.53 -12.65
N SER A 211 1.64 -19.53 -12.13
CA SER A 211 2.20 -20.74 -11.50
C SER A 211 3.10 -20.45 -10.29
N ILE A 212 2.80 -19.38 -9.57
CA ILE A 212 3.49 -18.98 -8.32
C ILE A 212 2.93 -19.80 -7.17
N ILE A 213 1.62 -19.98 -7.11
CA ILE A 213 0.94 -20.87 -6.16
C ILE A 213 0.22 -21.99 -6.88
N LYS A 214 -0.16 -23.02 -6.14
CA LYS A 214 -1.04 -24.11 -6.61
C LYS A 214 -2.28 -24.15 -5.72
#